data_4f624ab43cdb272203b6bc38e24bd8e6
#
_entry.id   4f624ab43cdb272203b6bc38e24bd8e6
#
_cell.length_a   1.000
_cell.length_b   1.000
_cell.length_c   1.000
_cell.angle_alpha   90.00
_cell.angle_beta   90.00
_cell.angle_gamma   90.00
#
_symmetry.space_group_name_H-M   'P 1'
#
loop_
_entity.id
_entity.type
_entity.pdbx_description
1 polymer ?
#
loop_
_entity_poly.entity_id
_entity_poly.type
_entity_poly.pdbx_seq_one_letter_code
_entity_poly.pdbx_strand_id
1 'polypeptide(L)'
;MVVAGWRYTLALTGVREKEKPAAVIERLWEQVSVSRIACKMVLLDRYFFTVPVMTWLQTHNLPFIIPVVMRGRKPKPGTKAKGMRSRRAAKAGTSDYTHHAGKQSVTFRLVINYKTYRHRQTKKRTAKKLFFATWKVWLSPTDVRETYRRRFGIETSYRQLNQSRSRTSSRDPLYRFLLVGLALFLRNLWQWLANMGIQWGNPKTKTGKQGAAINPLRYQDVLDDFSEYLHQLTQTYYSPAPAT
;
A
#
# COMPACT_ATOMS: atom_id res chain seq x y z
N MET A 1 -0.64 -7.07 -0.30
CA MET A 1 -1.78 -7.94 0.06
C MET A 1 -2.00 -7.93 1.57
N VAL A 2 -3.24 -8.09 2.02
CA VAL A 2 -3.56 -8.26 3.45
C VAL A 2 -4.33 -9.57 3.62
N VAL A 3 -3.82 -10.46 4.46
CA VAL A 3 -4.45 -11.75 4.79
C VAL A 3 -4.50 -11.85 6.31
N ALA A 4 -5.68 -12.04 6.90
CA ALA A 4 -5.86 -12.16 8.35
C ALA A 4 -5.15 -11.07 9.18
N GLY A 5 -5.08 -9.83 8.66
CA GLY A 5 -4.38 -8.71 9.29
C GLY A 5 -2.91 -8.55 8.91
N TRP A 6 -2.26 -9.58 8.38
CA TRP A 6 -0.88 -9.55 7.92
C TRP A 6 -0.72 -8.93 6.52
N ARG A 7 0.39 -8.26 6.27
CA ARG A 7 0.62 -7.49 5.03
C ARG A 7 1.85 -8.00 4.29
N TYR A 8 1.61 -8.63 3.13
CA TYR A 8 2.67 -9.15 2.26
C TYR A 8 2.81 -8.30 1.00
N THR A 9 4.03 -8.13 0.53
CA THR A 9 4.32 -7.60 -0.81
C THR A 9 4.36 -8.75 -1.79
N LEU A 10 3.49 -8.74 -2.81
CA LEU A 10 3.39 -9.81 -3.80
C LEU A 10 4.09 -9.49 -5.11
N ALA A 11 4.17 -8.21 -5.46
CA ALA A 11 4.70 -7.77 -6.73
C ALA A 11 5.45 -6.44 -6.55
N LEU A 12 6.47 -6.25 -7.36
CA LEU A 12 7.27 -5.04 -7.44
C LEU A 12 7.56 -4.74 -8.91
N THR A 13 7.38 -3.50 -9.33
CA THR A 13 7.73 -3.08 -10.70
C THR A 13 8.33 -1.69 -10.69
N GLY A 14 9.27 -1.46 -11.61
CA GLY A 14 9.77 -0.13 -11.90
C GLY A 14 8.71 0.68 -12.66
N VAL A 15 8.67 1.98 -12.42
CA VAL A 15 7.81 2.91 -13.16
C VAL A 15 8.70 3.74 -14.09
N ARG A 16 8.37 3.74 -15.38
CA ARG A 16 9.08 4.53 -16.38
C ARG A 16 8.60 5.98 -16.38
N GLU A 17 9.44 6.88 -16.82
CA GLU A 17 9.03 8.28 -16.98
C GLU A 17 7.82 8.39 -17.91
N LYS A 18 6.82 9.19 -17.51
CA LYS A 18 5.54 9.41 -18.24
C LYS A 18 4.71 8.13 -18.49
N GLU A 19 5.00 7.03 -17.82
CA GLU A 19 4.23 5.81 -17.96
C GLU A 19 2.78 6.00 -17.47
N LYS A 20 1.82 5.42 -18.21
CA LYS A 20 0.40 5.51 -17.88
C LYS A 20 0.09 4.60 -16.68
N PRO A 21 -0.72 5.07 -15.69
CA PRO A 21 -1.07 4.26 -14.52
C PRO A 21 -1.71 2.89 -14.84
N ALA A 22 -2.42 2.77 -15.96
CA ALA A 22 -3.03 1.52 -16.39
C ALA A 22 -1.96 0.45 -16.70
N ALA A 23 -0.89 0.81 -17.45
CA ALA A 23 0.19 -0.12 -17.75
C ALA A 23 0.95 -0.60 -16.50
N VAL A 24 1.08 0.28 -15.50
CA VAL A 24 1.68 -0.11 -14.21
C VAL A 24 0.81 -1.14 -13.47
N ILE A 25 -0.51 -0.93 -13.45
CA ILE A 25 -1.46 -1.87 -12.82
C ILE A 25 -1.46 -3.20 -13.54
N GLU A 26 -1.49 -3.21 -14.86
CA GLU A 26 -1.47 -4.42 -15.70
C GLU A 26 -0.22 -5.27 -15.39
N ARG A 27 0.95 -4.69 -15.45
CA ARG A 27 2.22 -5.36 -15.14
C ARG A 27 2.31 -5.89 -13.70
N LEU A 28 1.76 -5.16 -12.72
CA LEU A 28 1.68 -5.64 -11.34
C LEU A 28 0.68 -6.81 -11.22
N TRP A 29 -0.43 -6.73 -11.94
CA TRP A 29 -1.46 -7.76 -11.91
C TRP A 29 -0.98 -9.06 -12.56
N GLU A 30 -0.24 -9.00 -13.65
CA GLU A 30 0.39 -10.16 -14.28
C GLU A 30 1.24 -10.95 -13.26
N GLN A 31 2.07 -10.24 -12.48
CA GLN A 31 2.89 -10.87 -11.44
C GLN A 31 2.05 -11.47 -10.31
N VAL A 32 0.97 -10.80 -9.89
CA VAL A 32 0.09 -11.28 -8.82
C VAL A 32 -0.75 -12.47 -9.27
N SER A 33 -1.22 -12.48 -10.51
CA SER A 33 -2.09 -13.54 -11.05
C SER A 33 -1.41 -14.91 -11.08
N VAL A 34 -0.10 -14.94 -11.32
CA VAL A 34 0.71 -16.18 -11.27
C VAL A 34 0.64 -16.85 -9.90
N SER A 35 0.47 -16.08 -8.82
CA SER A 35 0.38 -16.62 -7.46
C SER A 35 -0.93 -17.37 -7.16
N ARG A 36 -1.90 -17.33 -8.06
CA ARG A 36 -3.25 -17.92 -7.91
C ARG A 36 -4.00 -17.48 -6.64
N ILE A 37 -3.61 -16.35 -6.07
CA ILE A 37 -4.25 -15.81 -4.87
C ILE A 37 -5.56 -15.12 -5.26
N ALA A 38 -6.67 -15.54 -4.64
CA ALA A 38 -7.98 -14.92 -4.85
C ALA A 38 -7.98 -13.48 -4.33
N CYS A 39 -8.11 -12.52 -5.24
CA CYS A 39 -8.19 -11.10 -4.89
C CYS A 39 -9.65 -10.71 -4.62
N LYS A 40 -9.99 -10.47 -3.35
CA LYS A 40 -11.34 -10.04 -2.96
C LYS A 40 -11.63 -8.58 -3.33
N MET A 41 -10.63 -7.71 -3.26
CA MET A 41 -10.80 -6.28 -3.50
C MET A 41 -9.44 -5.59 -3.70
N VAL A 42 -9.41 -4.60 -4.58
CA VAL A 42 -8.22 -3.77 -4.84
C VAL A 42 -8.42 -2.38 -4.22
N LEU A 43 -7.49 -1.96 -3.39
CA LEU A 43 -7.46 -0.62 -2.79
C LEU A 43 -6.33 0.19 -3.43
N LEU A 44 -6.68 1.15 -4.27
CA LEU A 44 -5.70 1.95 -5.01
C LEU A 44 -5.57 3.36 -4.43
N ASP A 45 -4.45 4.00 -4.72
CA ASP A 45 -4.25 5.40 -4.37
C ASP A 45 -4.99 6.33 -5.35
N ARG A 46 -5.13 7.56 -4.95
CA ARG A 46 -5.72 8.67 -5.72
C ARG A 46 -5.06 8.86 -7.10
N TYR A 47 -3.79 8.54 -7.22
CA TYR A 47 -3.06 8.58 -8.50
C TYR A 47 -3.71 7.72 -9.57
N PHE A 48 -4.29 6.58 -9.17
CA PHE A 48 -4.95 5.63 -10.06
C PHE A 48 -6.41 5.98 -10.40
N PHE A 49 -6.94 7.12 -9.93
CA PHE A 49 -8.27 7.57 -10.29
C PHE A 49 -8.28 8.10 -11.73
N THR A 50 -8.28 7.22 -12.69
CA THR A 50 -8.33 7.52 -14.14
C THR A 50 -9.29 6.58 -14.83
N VAL A 51 -9.91 7.03 -15.95
CA VAL A 51 -10.85 6.19 -16.72
C VAL A 51 -10.19 4.90 -17.18
N PRO A 52 -8.97 4.91 -17.81
CA PRO A 52 -8.34 3.67 -18.25
C PRO A 52 -8.11 2.65 -17.13
N VAL A 53 -7.67 3.08 -15.93
CA VAL A 53 -7.46 2.18 -14.79
C VAL A 53 -8.79 1.57 -14.32
N MET A 54 -9.82 2.38 -14.14
CA MET A 54 -11.12 1.89 -13.67
C MET A 54 -11.77 0.95 -14.70
N THR A 55 -11.68 1.26 -15.99
CA THR A 55 -12.17 0.38 -17.06
C THR A 55 -11.42 -0.94 -17.05
N TRP A 56 -10.09 -0.91 -16.95
CA TRP A 56 -9.27 -2.12 -16.87
C TRP A 56 -9.67 -3.01 -15.69
N LEU A 57 -9.84 -2.42 -14.50
CA LEU A 57 -10.28 -3.16 -13.31
C LEU A 57 -11.68 -3.79 -13.49
N GLN A 58 -12.60 -3.07 -14.13
CA GLN A 58 -13.93 -3.58 -14.44
C GLN A 58 -13.89 -4.74 -15.44
N THR A 59 -13.08 -4.62 -16.50
CA THR A 59 -12.89 -5.69 -17.50
C THR A 59 -12.31 -6.96 -16.89
N HIS A 60 -11.40 -6.82 -15.91
CA HIS A 60 -10.81 -7.95 -15.19
C HIS A 60 -11.65 -8.41 -13.99
N ASN A 61 -12.87 -7.90 -13.87
CA ASN A 61 -13.81 -8.27 -12.80
C ASN A 61 -13.24 -8.08 -11.37
N LEU A 62 -12.42 -7.06 -11.16
CA LEU A 62 -11.77 -6.76 -9.88
C LEU A 62 -12.55 -5.69 -9.09
N PRO A 63 -13.18 -6.05 -7.96
CA PRO A 63 -13.81 -5.06 -7.08
C PRO A 63 -12.78 -4.05 -6.58
N PHE A 64 -13.12 -2.76 -6.54
CA PHE A 64 -12.15 -1.75 -6.13
C PHE A 64 -12.71 -0.62 -5.28
N ILE A 65 -11.83 0.04 -4.53
CA ILE A 65 -12.06 1.32 -3.86
C ILE A 65 -10.90 2.26 -4.22
N ILE A 66 -11.22 3.41 -4.83
CA ILE A 66 -10.24 4.44 -5.22
C ILE A 66 -10.73 5.81 -4.72
N PRO A 67 -9.92 6.60 -4.01
CA PRO A 67 -10.30 7.96 -3.64
C PRO A 67 -10.43 8.84 -4.88
N VAL A 68 -11.52 9.57 -4.94
CA VAL A 68 -11.83 10.44 -6.07
C VAL A 68 -10.97 11.71 -6.03
N VAL A 69 -10.46 12.10 -7.20
CA VAL A 69 -9.82 13.41 -7.41
C VAL A 69 -10.86 14.40 -7.92
N MET A 70 -11.03 15.50 -7.18
CA MET A 70 -11.92 16.61 -7.57
C MET A 70 -11.30 17.41 -8.72
N ARG A 71 -11.30 16.83 -9.92
CA ARG A 71 -10.82 17.48 -11.15
C ARG A 71 -11.93 18.36 -11.75
N GLY A 72 -11.51 19.30 -12.57
CA GLY A 72 -12.39 20.22 -13.30
C GLY A 72 -12.12 21.70 -12.95
N ARG A 73 -12.55 22.61 -13.84
CA ARG A 73 -12.41 24.06 -13.65
C ARG A 73 -13.28 24.52 -12.48
N LYS A 74 -12.79 25.43 -11.65
CA LYS A 74 -13.64 26.08 -10.66
C LYS A 74 -14.77 26.82 -11.39
N PRO A 75 -16.03 26.69 -10.93
CA PRO A 75 -17.12 27.43 -11.54
C PRO A 75 -16.86 28.94 -11.35
N LYS A 76 -17.19 29.74 -12.37
CA LYS A 76 -17.24 31.19 -12.24
C LYS A 76 -18.44 31.58 -11.33
N PRO A 77 -18.43 32.73 -10.67
CA PRO A 77 -19.61 33.21 -9.95
C PRO A 77 -20.87 33.13 -10.82
N GLY A 78 -21.96 32.63 -10.29
CA GLY A 78 -23.23 32.46 -11.02
C GLY A 78 -23.30 31.23 -11.94
N THR A 79 -22.23 30.43 -12.11
CA THR A 79 -22.25 29.24 -12.97
C THR A 79 -22.25 27.94 -12.15
N LYS A 80 -22.96 26.90 -12.65
CA LYS A 80 -22.98 25.57 -12.02
C LYS A 80 -21.65 24.84 -12.23
N ALA A 81 -21.16 24.19 -11.18
CA ALA A 81 -19.97 23.33 -11.28
C ALA A 81 -20.25 22.13 -12.21
N LYS A 82 -19.29 21.80 -13.07
CA LYS A 82 -19.37 20.64 -13.97
C LYS A 82 -18.47 19.50 -13.49
N GLY A 83 -18.75 18.29 -13.97
CA GLY A 83 -17.99 17.08 -13.66
C GLY A 83 -18.03 16.72 -12.17
N MET A 84 -16.98 16.12 -11.64
CA MET A 84 -16.90 15.67 -10.25
C MET A 84 -17.08 16.81 -9.23
N ARG A 85 -16.74 18.05 -9.57
CA ARG A 85 -16.93 19.21 -8.70
C ARG A 85 -18.39 19.51 -8.40
N SER A 86 -19.35 19.13 -9.29
CA SER A 86 -20.77 19.29 -9.02
C SER A 86 -21.25 18.49 -7.81
N ARG A 87 -20.54 17.38 -7.51
CA ARG A 87 -20.85 16.51 -6.36
C ARG A 87 -20.35 17.04 -5.03
N ARG A 88 -19.59 18.15 -5.01
CA ARG A 88 -19.05 18.72 -3.78
C ARG A 88 -20.12 19.16 -2.79
N ALA A 89 -21.27 19.61 -3.28
CA ALA A 89 -22.42 19.99 -2.46
C ALA A 89 -23.26 18.79 -1.98
N ALA A 90 -23.15 17.61 -2.64
CA ALA A 90 -23.96 16.45 -2.33
C ALA A 90 -23.80 16.00 -0.88
N LYS A 91 -24.88 15.47 -0.28
CA LYS A 91 -24.88 14.88 1.06
C LYS A 91 -24.08 13.58 1.08
N ALA A 92 -23.74 13.09 2.29
CA ALA A 92 -23.21 11.74 2.45
C ALA A 92 -24.20 10.70 1.93
N GLY A 93 -23.67 9.64 1.33
CA GLY A 93 -24.48 8.59 0.73
C GLY A 93 -23.79 7.96 -0.48
N THR A 94 -24.57 7.28 -1.28
CA THR A 94 -24.11 6.58 -2.49
C THR A 94 -24.95 6.98 -3.69
N SER A 95 -24.33 7.08 -4.84
CA SER A 95 -25.01 7.31 -6.13
C SER A 95 -24.13 6.80 -7.26
N ASP A 96 -24.74 6.45 -8.37
CA ASP A 96 -23.99 6.14 -9.58
C ASP A 96 -23.44 7.44 -10.19
N TYR A 97 -22.25 7.33 -10.75
CA TYR A 97 -21.57 8.43 -11.41
C TYR A 97 -20.77 7.95 -12.61
N THR A 98 -21.03 8.58 -13.76
CA THR A 98 -20.25 8.35 -14.98
C THR A 98 -19.17 9.42 -15.10
N HIS A 99 -17.92 8.98 -15.09
CA HIS A 99 -16.73 9.84 -15.23
C HIS A 99 -16.25 9.83 -16.66
N HIS A 100 -16.07 11.01 -17.23
CA HIS A 100 -15.65 11.19 -18.61
C HIS A 100 -14.21 11.72 -18.69
N ALA A 101 -13.42 11.18 -19.60
CA ALA A 101 -12.09 11.65 -19.98
C ALA A 101 -11.94 11.62 -21.49
N GLY A 102 -12.14 12.76 -22.15
CA GLY A 102 -12.24 12.84 -23.61
C GLY A 102 -13.43 12.03 -24.12
N LYS A 103 -13.17 11.11 -25.06
CA LYS A 103 -14.18 10.21 -25.65
C LYS A 103 -14.49 8.98 -24.79
N GLN A 104 -13.69 8.72 -23.74
CA GLN A 104 -13.87 7.56 -22.87
C GLN A 104 -14.69 7.92 -21.65
N SER A 105 -15.44 6.95 -21.14
CA SER A 105 -16.19 7.09 -19.90
C SER A 105 -16.21 5.78 -19.12
N VAL A 106 -16.40 5.90 -17.80
CA VAL A 106 -16.54 4.76 -16.90
C VAL A 106 -17.58 5.09 -15.82
N THR A 107 -18.50 4.16 -15.59
CA THR A 107 -19.52 4.28 -14.55
C THR A 107 -19.10 3.49 -13.32
N PHE A 108 -19.24 4.12 -12.16
CA PHE A 108 -18.94 3.52 -10.87
C PHE A 108 -19.90 4.06 -9.80
N ARG A 109 -19.99 3.36 -8.69
CA ARG A 109 -20.72 3.81 -7.50
C ARG A 109 -19.88 4.84 -6.76
N LEU A 110 -20.32 6.08 -6.72
CA LEU A 110 -19.73 7.16 -5.96
C LEU A 110 -20.19 7.08 -4.50
N VAL A 111 -19.26 6.95 -3.59
CA VAL A 111 -19.51 6.92 -2.14
C VAL A 111 -18.98 8.21 -1.52
N ILE A 112 -19.86 8.93 -0.80
CA ILE A 112 -19.54 10.18 -0.11
C ILE A 112 -19.67 9.96 1.39
N ASN A 113 -18.60 10.23 2.14
CA ASN A 113 -18.58 10.14 3.59
C ASN A 113 -17.95 11.39 4.19
N TYR A 114 -18.13 11.60 5.49
CA TYR A 114 -17.51 12.66 6.24
C TYR A 114 -16.42 12.12 7.18
N LYS A 115 -15.31 12.87 7.26
CA LYS A 115 -14.32 12.71 8.31
C LYS A 115 -14.36 13.94 9.19
N THR A 116 -14.79 13.80 10.43
CA THR A 116 -14.67 14.85 11.43
C THR A 116 -13.27 14.82 12.05
N TYR A 117 -12.68 15.96 12.24
CA TYR A 117 -11.42 16.11 12.94
C TYR A 117 -11.43 17.41 13.76
N ARG A 118 -10.69 17.42 14.84
CA ARG A 118 -10.50 18.63 15.65
C ARG A 118 -9.24 19.35 15.16
N HIS A 119 -9.40 20.59 14.74
CA HIS A 119 -8.25 21.38 14.28
C HIS A 119 -7.28 21.58 15.46
N ARG A 120 -5.98 21.33 15.25
CA ARG A 120 -4.99 21.28 16.34
C ARG A 120 -4.85 22.63 17.05
N GLN A 121 -4.82 23.72 16.31
CA GLN A 121 -4.63 25.08 16.84
C GLN A 121 -5.95 25.68 17.36
N THR A 122 -7.01 25.68 16.55
CA THR A 122 -8.26 26.35 16.88
C THR A 122 -9.21 25.51 17.74
N LYS A 123 -8.87 24.22 17.98
CA LYS A 123 -9.72 23.24 18.69
C LYS A 123 -11.13 23.06 18.11
N LYS A 124 -11.47 23.74 17.03
CA LYS A 124 -12.78 23.64 16.36
C LYS A 124 -12.94 22.27 15.69
N ARG A 125 -14.14 21.69 15.80
CA ARG A 125 -14.52 20.51 15.03
C ARG A 125 -14.81 20.92 13.59
N THR A 126 -14.14 20.27 12.64
CA THR A 126 -14.31 20.49 11.21
C THR A 126 -14.65 19.18 10.55
N ALA A 127 -15.53 19.20 9.55
CA ALA A 127 -15.88 18.01 8.76
C ALA A 127 -15.29 18.14 7.35
N LYS A 128 -14.57 17.12 6.91
CA LYS A 128 -14.07 17.00 5.54
C LYS A 128 -14.82 15.91 4.81
N LYS A 129 -15.35 16.21 3.63
CA LYS A 129 -15.94 15.21 2.74
C LYS A 129 -14.85 14.35 2.11
N LEU A 130 -15.08 13.05 2.11
CA LEU A 130 -14.29 12.04 1.44
C LEU A 130 -15.13 11.43 0.33
N PHE A 131 -14.53 11.27 -0.84
CA PHE A 131 -15.19 10.74 -2.03
C PHE A 131 -14.42 9.51 -2.50
N PHE A 132 -15.14 8.41 -2.71
CA PHE A 132 -14.58 7.16 -3.20
C PHE A 132 -15.35 6.68 -4.44
N ALA A 133 -14.62 6.25 -5.45
CA ALA A 133 -15.14 5.46 -6.55
C ALA A 133 -15.06 3.99 -6.15
N THR A 134 -16.17 3.28 -6.21
CA THR A 134 -16.26 1.86 -5.88
C THR A 134 -16.96 1.09 -6.99
N TRP A 135 -16.58 -0.15 -7.20
CA TRP A 135 -17.25 -1.04 -8.14
C TRP A 135 -17.30 -2.45 -7.57
N LYS A 136 -18.46 -3.10 -7.66
CA LYS A 136 -18.74 -4.40 -7.00
C LYS A 136 -18.41 -4.43 -5.49
N VAL A 137 -18.55 -3.27 -4.81
CA VAL A 137 -18.36 -3.12 -3.37
C VAL A 137 -19.65 -2.59 -2.76
N TRP A 138 -20.37 -3.47 -2.06
CA TRP A 138 -21.70 -3.19 -1.49
C TRP A 138 -21.62 -2.85 0.00
N LEU A 139 -20.62 -2.11 0.39
CA LEU A 139 -20.40 -1.65 1.76
C LEU A 139 -21.14 -0.32 2.02
N SER A 140 -21.43 -0.04 3.29
CA SER A 140 -21.91 1.27 3.72
C SER A 140 -20.85 2.35 3.49
N PRO A 141 -21.20 3.64 3.39
CA PRO A 141 -20.20 4.70 3.26
C PRO A 141 -19.15 4.71 4.38
N THR A 142 -19.55 4.34 5.60
CA THR A 142 -18.64 4.24 6.75
C THR A 142 -17.66 3.07 6.57
N ASP A 143 -18.16 1.91 6.16
CA ASP A 143 -17.34 0.72 5.97
C ASP A 143 -16.37 0.87 4.78
N VAL A 144 -16.79 1.55 3.71
CA VAL A 144 -15.90 1.90 2.60
C VAL A 144 -14.73 2.75 3.11
N ARG A 145 -15.00 3.74 3.95
CA ARG A 145 -13.96 4.58 4.55
C ARG A 145 -13.03 3.78 5.44
N GLU A 146 -13.56 2.95 6.33
CA GLU A 146 -12.74 2.14 7.25
C GLU A 146 -11.95 1.06 6.50
N THR A 147 -12.55 0.42 5.50
CA THR A 147 -11.84 -0.54 4.62
C THR A 147 -10.70 0.14 3.88
N TYR A 148 -10.95 1.31 3.30
CA TYR A 148 -9.89 2.08 2.63
C TYR A 148 -8.80 2.54 3.61
N ARG A 149 -9.16 2.88 4.85
CA ARG A 149 -8.21 3.28 5.88
C ARG A 149 -7.18 2.19 6.19
N ARG A 150 -7.54 0.91 6.06
CA ARG A 150 -6.60 -0.22 6.23
C ARG A 150 -5.43 -0.16 5.24
N ARG A 151 -5.58 0.51 4.09
CA ARG A 151 -4.49 0.77 3.14
C ARG A 151 -3.33 1.57 3.77
N PHE A 152 -3.60 2.46 4.72
CA PHE A 152 -2.56 3.27 5.37
C PHE A 152 -1.49 2.44 6.11
N GLY A 153 -1.75 1.17 6.38
CA GLY A 153 -0.71 0.27 6.87
C GLY A 153 0.46 0.07 5.88
N ILE A 154 0.30 0.45 4.61
CA ILE A 154 1.40 0.52 3.63
C ILE A 154 2.47 1.53 4.08
N GLU A 155 2.10 2.66 4.70
CA GLU A 155 3.06 3.65 5.19
C GLU A 155 3.95 3.08 6.30
N THR A 156 3.38 2.28 7.21
CA THR A 156 4.16 1.53 8.21
C THR A 156 5.09 0.53 7.52
N SER A 157 4.62 -0.13 6.47
CA SER A 157 5.43 -1.05 5.66
C SER A 157 6.61 -0.36 4.99
N TYR A 158 6.43 0.86 4.48
CA TYR A 158 7.54 1.65 3.93
C TYR A 158 8.56 2.09 4.97
N ARG A 159 8.14 2.39 6.20
CA ARG A 159 9.08 2.69 7.29
C ARG A 159 9.94 1.47 7.61
N GLN A 160 9.33 0.30 7.72
CA GLN A 160 10.06 -0.96 7.93
C GLN A 160 10.99 -1.28 6.75
N LEU A 161 10.53 -1.09 5.52
CA LEU A 161 11.36 -1.23 4.32
C LEU A 161 12.59 -0.32 4.38
N ASN A 162 12.45 0.92 4.83
CA ASN A 162 13.56 1.86 4.95
C ASN A 162 14.59 1.45 6.03
N GLN A 163 14.21 0.62 7.00
CA GLN A 163 15.14 0.06 7.99
C GLN A 163 16.03 -1.02 7.38
N SER A 164 15.48 -1.87 6.50
CA SER A 164 16.20 -2.98 5.86
C SER A 164 16.81 -2.61 4.51
N ARG A 165 16.43 -1.49 3.93
CA ARG A 165 16.98 -1.07 2.64
C ARG A 165 18.43 -0.61 2.77
N SER A 166 19.34 -1.35 2.16
CA SER A 166 20.74 -0.96 2.08
C SER A 166 20.92 0.40 1.39
N ARG A 167 21.75 1.24 1.99
CA ARG A 167 22.16 2.51 1.37
C ARG A 167 23.25 2.22 0.35
N THR A 168 23.12 2.80 -0.83
CA THR A 168 24.11 2.65 -1.89
C THR A 168 24.36 3.96 -2.60
N SER A 169 25.62 4.22 -2.95
CA SER A 169 26.03 5.32 -3.83
C SER A 169 25.84 4.98 -5.31
N SER A 170 25.58 3.71 -5.65
CA SER A 170 25.37 3.30 -7.03
C SER A 170 24.21 4.07 -7.65
N ARG A 171 24.38 4.50 -8.89
CA ARG A 171 23.35 5.14 -9.73
C ARG A 171 22.62 4.14 -10.62
N ASP A 172 23.07 2.87 -10.65
CA ASP A 172 22.42 1.81 -11.43
C ASP A 172 21.01 1.52 -10.92
N PRO A 173 19.98 1.73 -11.73
CA PRO A 173 18.61 1.50 -11.33
C PRO A 173 18.28 0.02 -11.10
N LEU A 174 18.93 -0.92 -11.80
CA LEU A 174 18.73 -2.37 -11.61
C LEU A 174 19.26 -2.81 -10.26
N TYR A 175 20.47 -2.35 -9.91
CA TYR A 175 21.06 -2.64 -8.61
C TYR A 175 20.21 -2.07 -7.45
N ARG A 176 19.73 -0.84 -7.58
CA ARG A 176 18.79 -0.24 -6.60
C ARG A 176 17.48 -1.02 -6.50
N PHE A 177 16.96 -1.48 -7.62
CA PHE A 177 15.74 -2.29 -7.67
C PHE A 177 15.94 -3.63 -6.97
N LEU A 178 17.09 -4.29 -7.17
CA LEU A 178 17.47 -5.51 -6.48
C LEU A 178 17.48 -5.32 -4.95
N LEU A 179 18.13 -4.26 -4.46
CA LEU A 179 18.20 -3.95 -3.02
C LEU A 179 16.81 -3.71 -2.41
N VAL A 180 15.92 -3.05 -3.14
CA VAL A 180 14.52 -2.87 -2.70
C VAL A 180 13.78 -4.20 -2.68
N GLY A 181 13.99 -5.05 -3.70
CA GLY A 181 13.41 -6.38 -3.78
C GLY A 181 13.83 -7.27 -2.61
N LEU A 182 15.11 -7.27 -2.29
CA LEU A 182 15.67 -8.03 -1.15
C LEU A 182 15.08 -7.55 0.18
N ALA A 183 14.99 -6.23 0.40
CA ALA A 183 14.40 -5.68 1.61
C ALA A 183 12.91 -6.03 1.76
N LEU A 184 12.15 -6.07 0.66
CA LEU A 184 10.74 -6.52 0.65
C LEU A 184 10.62 -8.03 0.93
N PHE A 185 11.54 -8.83 0.41
CA PHE A 185 11.61 -10.27 0.68
C PHE A 185 11.86 -10.54 2.17
N LEU A 186 12.86 -9.91 2.77
CA LEU A 186 13.17 -10.03 4.20
C LEU A 186 11.98 -9.61 5.08
N ARG A 187 11.29 -8.55 4.68
CA ARG A 187 10.10 -8.11 5.38
C ARG A 187 8.95 -9.13 5.27
N ASN A 188 8.75 -9.73 4.12
CA ASN A 188 7.75 -10.79 3.94
C ASN A 188 8.10 -12.03 4.76
N LEU A 189 9.37 -12.41 4.79
CA LEU A 189 9.88 -13.50 5.62
C LEU A 189 9.60 -13.26 7.09
N TRP A 190 9.94 -12.10 7.61
CA TRP A 190 9.60 -11.72 8.98
C TRP A 190 8.09 -11.80 9.26
N GLN A 191 7.25 -11.27 8.36
CA GLN A 191 5.79 -11.34 8.51
C GLN A 191 5.29 -12.79 8.57
N TRP A 192 5.89 -13.66 7.78
CA TRP A 192 5.54 -15.08 7.74
C TRP A 192 5.96 -15.78 9.03
N LEU A 193 7.19 -15.60 9.50
CA LEU A 193 7.70 -16.15 10.76
C LEU A 193 6.87 -15.67 11.96
N ALA A 194 6.55 -14.38 12.02
CA ALA A 194 5.72 -13.81 13.08
C ALA A 194 4.29 -14.36 13.06
N ASN A 195 3.73 -14.63 11.85
CA ASN A 195 2.41 -15.24 11.72
C ASN A 195 2.38 -16.72 12.15
N MET A 196 3.49 -17.42 12.04
CA MET A 196 3.62 -18.82 12.51
C MET A 196 3.75 -18.90 14.05
N GLY A 197 3.76 -17.78 14.75
CA GLY A 197 3.92 -17.74 16.19
C GLY A 197 5.33 -18.11 16.67
N ILE A 198 6.32 -18.04 15.78
CA ILE A 198 7.71 -18.29 16.14
C ILE A 198 8.15 -17.20 17.13
N GLN A 199 8.48 -17.65 18.34
CA GLN A 199 8.98 -16.81 19.40
C GLN A 199 10.51 -16.80 19.31
N TRP A 200 11.08 -15.63 19.12
CA TRP A 200 12.53 -15.48 19.12
C TRP A 200 13.02 -15.21 20.54
N GLY A 201 13.72 -16.19 21.10
CA GLY A 201 14.42 -15.99 22.37
C GLY A 201 15.67 -15.17 22.15
N ASN A 202 15.73 -13.94 22.65
CA ASN A 202 16.98 -13.21 22.71
C ASN A 202 17.85 -13.84 23.84
N PRO A 203 18.93 -14.54 23.52
CA PRO A 203 19.77 -15.20 24.54
C PRO A 203 20.49 -14.21 25.46
N LYS A 204 20.43 -12.90 25.19
CA LYS A 204 21.10 -11.85 25.95
C LYS A 204 20.32 -11.31 27.15
N THR A 205 19.05 -11.70 27.35
CA THR A 205 18.28 -11.38 28.57
C THR A 205 18.31 -12.53 29.58
N LYS A 206 19.49 -12.96 30.00
CA LYS A 206 19.69 -13.76 31.20
C LYS A 206 19.58 -12.85 32.43
N THR A 207 18.37 -12.53 32.86
CA THR A 207 18.11 -12.14 34.27
C THR A 207 16.94 -12.97 34.73
N GLY A 208 17.26 -13.91 35.59
CA GLY A 208 16.36 -14.90 36.18
C GLY A 208 15.23 -14.26 37.00
N LYS A 209 14.12 -13.96 36.33
CA LYS A 209 12.81 -13.85 36.96
C LYS A 209 11.86 -14.71 36.14
N GLN A 210 11.36 -15.77 36.75
CA GLN A 210 10.24 -16.57 36.25
C GLN A 210 9.09 -15.62 35.91
N GLY A 211 8.66 -15.64 34.65
CA GLY A 211 7.62 -14.76 34.11
C GLY A 211 8.07 -13.85 32.98
N ALA A 212 9.09 -14.23 32.19
CA ALA A 212 9.49 -13.48 31.01
C ALA A 212 8.31 -13.41 30.03
N ALA A 213 7.75 -12.21 29.86
CA ALA A 213 6.81 -11.92 28.80
C ALA A 213 7.46 -12.32 27.46
N ILE A 214 6.80 -13.21 26.74
CA ILE A 214 7.24 -13.70 25.45
C ILE A 214 7.23 -12.51 24.49
N ASN A 215 8.40 -11.97 24.15
CA ASN A 215 8.50 -10.87 23.23
C ASN A 215 8.18 -11.36 21.80
N PRO A 216 7.23 -10.72 21.10
CA PRO A 216 7.00 -11.04 19.71
C PRO A 216 8.27 -10.77 18.90
N LEU A 217 8.54 -11.62 17.92
CA LEU A 217 9.66 -11.46 16.97
C LEU A 217 9.64 -10.06 16.33
N ARG A 218 10.62 -9.22 16.64
CA ARG A 218 10.74 -7.90 16.02
C ARG A 218 11.43 -8.01 14.68
N TYR A 219 11.10 -7.11 13.76
CA TYR A 219 11.73 -7.07 12.45
C TYR A 219 13.25 -6.86 12.53
N GLN A 220 13.70 -6.08 13.51
CA GLN A 220 15.14 -5.85 13.75
C GLN A 220 15.88 -7.13 14.11
N ASP A 221 15.27 -8.00 14.90
CA ASP A 221 15.90 -9.27 15.30
C ASP A 221 16.23 -10.15 14.07
N VAL A 222 15.32 -10.20 13.09
CA VAL A 222 15.55 -10.92 11.80
C VAL A 222 16.65 -10.27 10.97
N LEU A 223 16.73 -8.94 10.98
CA LEU A 223 17.77 -8.22 10.24
C LEU A 223 19.17 -8.43 10.85
N ASP A 224 19.24 -8.42 12.18
CA ASP A 224 20.50 -8.60 12.91
C ASP A 224 21.06 -10.01 12.67
N ASP A 225 20.21 -11.05 12.75
CA ASP A 225 20.61 -12.42 12.47
C ASP A 225 21.00 -12.64 11.01
N PHE A 226 20.24 -12.05 10.07
CA PHE A 226 20.59 -12.14 8.65
C PHE A 226 21.94 -11.46 8.37
N SER A 227 22.20 -10.33 9.00
CA SER A 227 23.48 -9.62 8.90
C SER A 227 24.62 -10.45 9.47
N GLU A 228 24.43 -11.08 10.63
CA GLU A 228 25.41 -11.96 11.24
C GLU A 228 25.71 -13.19 10.36
N TYR A 229 24.66 -13.82 9.82
CA TYR A 229 24.81 -14.94 8.89
C TYR A 229 25.60 -14.55 7.63
N LEU A 230 25.31 -13.41 7.02
CA LEU A 230 26.06 -12.90 5.88
C LEU A 230 27.54 -12.63 6.23
N HIS A 231 27.79 -12.10 7.43
CA HIS A 231 29.15 -11.87 7.91
C HIS A 231 29.93 -13.17 8.07
N GLN A 232 29.31 -14.20 8.65
CA GLN A 232 29.91 -15.54 8.78
C GLN A 232 30.22 -16.17 7.41
N LEU A 233 29.27 -16.06 6.46
CA LEU A 233 29.49 -16.54 5.08
C LEU A 233 30.69 -15.82 4.42
N THR A 234 30.78 -14.49 4.54
CA THR A 234 31.88 -13.73 3.95
C THR A 234 33.23 -14.11 4.57
N GLN A 235 33.29 -14.35 5.87
CA GLN A 235 34.52 -14.84 6.52
C GLN A 235 34.91 -16.24 6.04
N THR A 236 33.93 -17.14 5.84
CA THR A 236 34.19 -18.51 5.41
C THR A 236 34.68 -18.59 3.96
N TYR A 237 34.13 -17.79 3.06
CA TYR A 237 34.42 -17.89 1.62
C TYR A 237 35.44 -16.87 1.10
N TYR A 238 35.71 -15.79 1.83
CA TYR A 238 36.61 -14.72 1.43
C TYR A 238 37.77 -14.46 2.42
N SER A 239 38.01 -15.42 3.33
CA SER A 239 39.24 -15.38 4.13
C SER A 239 40.46 -15.46 3.16
N PRO A 240 41.35 -14.48 3.13
CA PRO A 240 42.53 -14.60 2.30
C PRO A 240 43.32 -15.84 2.73
N ALA A 241 43.76 -16.63 1.76
CA ALA A 241 44.61 -17.78 2.03
C ALA A 241 45.84 -17.27 2.85
N PRO A 242 46.30 -18.03 3.87
CA PRO A 242 47.45 -17.63 4.63
C PRO A 242 48.62 -17.40 3.66
N ALA A 243 49.26 -16.25 3.76
CA ALA A 243 50.47 -15.95 2.98
C ALA A 243 51.51 -17.01 3.32
N THR A 244 51.86 -17.85 2.35
CA THR A 244 52.99 -18.81 2.41
C THR A 244 54.31 -18.08 2.27
#